data_386cf080800e6cd3ad4f93f5b6d90ebb
#
_entry.id   386cf080800e6cd3ad4f93f5b6d90ebb
#
_cell.length_a   1.000
_cell.length_b   1.000
_cell.length_c   1.000
_cell.angle_alpha   90.00
_cell.angle_beta   90.00
_cell.angle_gamma   90.00
#
_symmetry.space_group_name_H-M   'P 1'
#
loop_
_entity.id
_entity.type
_entity.pdbx_description
1 polymer ?
#
loop_
_entity_poly.entity_id
_entity_poly.type
_entity_poly.pdbx_seq_one_letter_code
_entity_poly.pdbx_strand_id
1 'polypeptide(L)'
;MNDLSFYFSAYILCYIWVISYYSITRSASDKAHLRLAAAKAVLRLTRQWDHKVPVDVFYLTLRISQDDFPQMRKLFLSKVHQYIKERALDAKYACAFLIGIDDYHTPQYEEFQHNLIEVSQICQQVKMRQLSVQADVNLLTAYPEYIIPYLVHVLAHDPSCPNIDKYEDVKAFAPIYWPLHLLLSTLLGEEGLQYSVPGMKKESFMTTLSIFRSIKCSKDAVDANKTKTLHAICDLGILIAKRLCPDQINVSENQTVPLPAQLYATVQNDQNENPV
;
A
#
# COMPACT_ATOMS: atom_id res chain seq x y z
N MET A 1 -5.87 22.54 17.24
CA MET A 1 -4.59 22.85 16.53
C MET A 1 -4.99 23.17 15.11
N ASN A 2 -4.59 24.34 14.60
CA ASN A 2 -5.05 24.81 13.30
C ASN A 2 -4.45 23.97 12.17
N ASP A 3 -5.20 23.77 11.08
CA ASP A 3 -4.74 23.04 9.88
C ASP A 3 -3.38 23.52 9.36
N LEU A 4 -3.13 24.82 9.43
CA LEU A 4 -1.86 25.44 9.10
C LEU A 4 -0.66 24.86 9.89
N SER A 5 -0.82 24.53 11.15
CA SER A 5 0.24 23.97 12.00
C SER A 5 0.62 22.55 11.57
N PHE A 6 -0.38 21.75 11.11
CA PHE A 6 -0.13 20.40 10.59
C PHE A 6 0.63 20.45 9.26
N TYR A 7 0.15 21.25 8.30
CA TYR A 7 0.83 21.41 7.00
C TYR A 7 2.24 21.93 7.16
N PHE A 8 2.44 22.89 8.06
CA PHE A 8 3.76 23.43 8.36
C PHE A 8 4.68 22.37 8.97
N SER A 9 4.19 21.55 9.89
CA SER A 9 4.98 20.47 10.50
C SER A 9 5.31 19.36 9.49
N ALA A 10 4.35 18.94 8.65
CA ALA A 10 4.58 17.96 7.59
C ALA A 10 5.55 18.48 6.53
N TYR A 11 5.41 19.75 6.15
CA TYR A 11 6.32 20.41 5.20
C TYR A 11 7.75 20.53 5.74
N ILE A 12 7.92 20.89 7.02
CA ILE A 12 9.24 20.90 7.67
C ILE A 12 9.85 19.51 7.68
N LEU A 13 9.08 18.46 7.95
CA LEU A 13 9.58 17.08 7.96
C LEU A 13 10.01 16.63 6.57
N CYS A 14 9.24 16.96 5.52
CA CYS A 14 9.67 16.76 4.13
C CYS A 14 10.93 17.55 3.80
N TYR A 15 11.00 18.79 4.24
CA TYR A 15 12.17 19.66 4.03
C TYR A 15 13.41 19.13 4.74
N ILE A 16 13.28 18.63 5.98
CA ILE A 16 14.38 17.97 6.71
C ILE A 16 14.80 16.70 5.96
N TRP A 17 13.85 15.93 5.41
CA TRP A 17 14.13 14.74 4.61
C TRP A 17 14.93 15.09 3.34
N VAL A 18 14.48 16.09 2.59
CA VAL A 18 15.14 16.60 1.36
C VAL A 18 16.53 17.16 1.69
N ILE A 19 16.65 18.01 2.71
CA ILE A 19 17.95 18.55 3.14
C ILE A 19 18.90 17.44 3.56
N SER A 20 18.41 16.43 4.29
CA SER A 20 19.25 15.30 4.69
C SER A 20 19.79 14.53 3.49
N TYR A 21 19.02 14.49 2.39
CA TYR A 21 19.43 13.82 1.15
C TYR A 21 20.48 14.64 0.38
N TYR A 22 20.32 15.97 0.30
CA TYR A 22 21.17 16.85 -0.52
C TYR A 22 22.30 17.56 0.25
N SER A 23 22.33 17.51 1.59
CA SER A 23 23.37 18.19 2.37
C SER A 23 24.75 17.54 2.19
N ILE A 24 25.68 18.29 1.66
CA ILE A 24 27.07 17.84 1.39
C ILE A 24 27.89 17.72 2.70
N THR A 25 27.52 18.48 3.74
CA THR A 25 28.32 18.64 4.96
C THR A 25 28.14 17.61 6.05
N ARG A 26 27.14 16.70 5.91
CA ARG A 26 26.82 15.67 6.91
C ARG A 26 27.25 14.28 6.47
N SER A 27 27.61 13.43 7.44
CA SER A 27 27.92 12.03 7.16
C SER A 27 26.69 11.27 6.63
N ALA A 28 26.89 10.20 5.88
CA ALA A 28 25.79 9.35 5.39
C ALA A 28 24.96 8.78 6.56
N SER A 29 25.61 8.42 7.67
CA SER A 29 24.95 7.96 8.88
C SER A 29 24.06 9.04 9.52
N ASP A 30 24.55 10.28 9.64
CA ASP A 30 23.73 11.37 10.21
C ASP A 30 22.50 11.66 9.36
N LYS A 31 22.64 11.59 8.03
CA LYS A 31 21.52 11.74 7.09
C LYS A 31 20.49 10.64 7.28
N ALA A 32 20.91 9.39 7.47
CA ALA A 32 20.03 8.26 7.71
C ALA A 32 19.25 8.41 9.05
N HIS A 33 19.94 8.84 10.10
CA HIS A 33 19.29 9.13 11.37
C HIS A 33 18.25 10.26 11.27
N LEU A 34 18.54 11.31 10.50
CA LEU A 34 17.58 12.40 10.26
C LEU A 34 16.34 11.91 9.48
N ARG A 35 16.53 11.11 8.43
CA ARG A 35 15.43 10.52 7.67
C ARG A 35 14.55 9.66 8.57
N LEU A 36 15.16 8.80 9.40
CA LEU A 36 14.43 7.97 10.36
C LEU A 36 13.67 8.83 11.38
N ALA A 37 14.28 9.89 11.91
CA ALA A 37 13.63 10.79 12.85
C ALA A 37 12.42 11.50 12.22
N ALA A 38 12.56 11.99 10.99
CA ALA A 38 11.49 12.60 10.22
C ALA A 38 10.33 11.61 9.99
N ALA A 39 10.63 10.39 9.51
CA ALA A 39 9.61 9.37 9.31
C ALA A 39 8.88 8.99 10.59
N LYS A 40 9.60 8.80 11.71
CA LYS A 40 8.97 8.55 13.02
C LYS A 40 8.08 9.70 13.48
N ALA A 41 8.42 10.94 13.17
CA ALA A 41 7.59 12.10 13.49
C ALA A 41 6.30 12.10 12.63
N VAL A 42 6.41 11.79 11.32
CA VAL A 42 5.23 11.61 10.46
C VAL A 42 4.34 10.50 11.02
N LEU A 43 4.86 9.32 11.35
CA LEU A 43 4.09 8.22 11.94
C LEU A 43 3.37 8.60 13.25
N ARG A 44 3.90 9.54 14.02
CA ARG A 44 3.21 10.06 15.22
C ARG A 44 2.06 11.00 14.86
N LEU A 45 2.26 11.85 13.86
CA LEU A 45 1.22 12.77 13.37
C LEU A 45 0.05 12.02 12.73
N THR A 46 0.33 10.97 11.98
CA THR A 46 -0.69 10.14 11.31
C THR A 46 -1.62 9.43 12.28
N ARG A 47 -1.21 9.19 13.52
CA ARG A 47 -2.09 8.59 14.55
C ARG A 47 -3.38 9.39 14.79
N GLN A 48 -3.39 10.69 14.53
CA GLN A 48 -4.53 11.58 14.74
C GLN A 48 -5.02 12.24 13.45
N TRP A 49 -4.14 12.43 12.48
CA TRP A 49 -4.39 13.24 11.28
C TRP A 49 -3.99 12.53 9.99
N ASP A 50 -4.18 11.21 9.92
CA ASP A 50 -3.82 10.42 8.73
C ASP A 50 -4.46 10.95 7.44
N HIS A 51 -5.73 11.39 7.52
CA HIS A 51 -6.48 11.97 6.40
C HIS A 51 -5.90 13.30 5.87
N LYS A 52 -4.99 13.93 6.62
CA LYS A 52 -4.32 15.19 6.24
C LYS A 52 -2.91 14.98 5.70
N VAL A 53 -2.40 13.75 5.73
CA VAL A 53 -1.05 13.46 5.22
C VAL A 53 -1.07 13.50 3.70
N PRO A 54 -0.28 14.39 3.08
CA PRO A 54 -0.13 14.41 1.63
C PRO A 54 0.46 13.10 1.10
N VAL A 55 0.10 12.74 -0.13
CA VAL A 55 0.52 11.46 -0.75
C VAL A 55 2.03 11.36 -0.90
N ASP A 56 2.70 12.45 -1.25
CA ASP A 56 4.17 12.53 -1.34
C ASP A 56 4.85 12.30 0.01
N VAL A 57 4.28 12.84 1.11
CA VAL A 57 4.78 12.59 2.47
C VAL A 57 4.60 11.12 2.85
N PHE A 58 3.48 10.51 2.48
CA PHE A 58 3.26 9.07 2.68
C PHE A 58 4.33 8.25 1.96
N TYR A 59 4.61 8.52 0.69
CA TYR A 59 5.65 7.82 -0.07
C TYR A 59 7.03 8.00 0.53
N LEU A 60 7.41 9.23 0.85
CA LEU A 60 8.70 9.52 1.47
C LEU A 60 8.86 8.79 2.81
N THR A 61 7.78 8.65 3.58
CA THR A 61 7.79 7.92 4.84
C THR A 61 8.04 6.43 4.60
N LEU A 62 7.38 5.82 3.62
CA LEU A 62 7.57 4.41 3.28
C LEU A 62 8.98 4.10 2.79
N ARG A 63 9.64 5.03 2.08
CA ARG A 63 10.99 4.85 1.53
C ARG A 63 12.08 4.58 2.56
N ILE A 64 11.83 4.82 3.84
CA ILE A 64 12.77 4.45 4.92
C ILE A 64 12.93 2.93 5.02
N SER A 65 11.94 2.14 4.57
CA SER A 65 12.09 0.67 4.49
C SER A 65 13.15 0.23 3.47
N GLN A 66 13.56 1.11 2.56
CA GLN A 66 14.60 0.89 1.54
C GLN A 66 15.89 1.65 1.86
N ASP A 67 16.06 2.25 3.06
CA ASP A 67 17.25 3.01 3.43
C ASP A 67 18.51 2.12 3.32
N ASP A 68 19.64 2.69 2.90
CA ASP A 68 20.91 1.98 2.73
C ASP A 68 21.41 1.33 4.04
N PHE A 69 21.02 1.92 5.19
CA PHE A 69 21.43 1.44 6.51
C PHE A 69 20.41 0.43 7.06
N PRO A 70 20.77 -0.89 7.17
CA PRO A 70 19.85 -1.94 7.65
C PRO A 70 19.26 -1.66 9.02
N GLN A 71 20.03 -1.03 9.91
CA GLN A 71 19.56 -0.67 11.24
C GLN A 71 18.42 0.35 11.20
N MET A 72 18.47 1.33 10.28
CA MET A 72 17.41 2.33 10.10
C MET A 72 16.13 1.68 9.58
N ARG A 73 16.26 0.78 8.58
CA ARG A 73 15.13 -0.02 8.09
C ARG A 73 14.46 -0.79 9.22
N LYS A 74 15.25 -1.56 9.99
CA LYS A 74 14.73 -2.36 11.11
C LYS A 74 14.00 -1.52 12.16
N LEU A 75 14.59 -0.40 12.57
CA LEU A 75 13.99 0.50 13.56
C LEU A 75 12.69 1.15 13.06
N PHE A 76 12.61 1.46 11.77
CA PHE A 76 11.41 2.00 11.14
C PHE A 76 10.31 0.94 11.07
N LEU A 77 10.61 -0.22 10.49
CA LEU A 77 9.66 -1.32 10.30
C LEU A 77 9.11 -1.84 11.63
N SER A 78 9.96 -1.98 12.65
CA SER A 78 9.52 -2.33 14.03
C SER A 78 8.53 -1.29 14.57
N LYS A 79 8.73 0.00 14.25
CA LYS A 79 7.83 1.06 14.71
C LYS A 79 6.51 1.06 13.97
N VAL A 80 6.52 0.83 12.66
CA VAL A 80 5.30 0.65 11.85
C VAL A 80 4.49 -0.53 12.39
N HIS A 81 5.13 -1.69 12.56
CA HIS A 81 4.49 -2.89 13.10
C HIS A 81 3.85 -2.65 14.47
N GLN A 82 4.61 -2.05 15.41
CA GLN A 82 4.12 -1.72 16.74
C GLN A 82 2.86 -0.85 16.66
N TYR A 83 2.88 0.21 15.87
CA TYR A 83 1.76 1.16 15.79
C TYR A 83 0.52 0.56 15.13
N ILE A 84 0.68 -0.33 14.13
CA ILE A 84 -0.46 -1.06 13.56
C ILE A 84 -1.03 -2.03 14.60
N LYS A 85 -0.21 -2.75 15.37
CA LYS A 85 -0.66 -3.64 16.47
C LYS A 85 -1.42 -2.88 17.55
N GLU A 86 -0.96 -1.69 17.89
CA GLU A 86 -1.65 -0.78 18.82
C GLU A 86 -2.92 -0.14 18.24
N ARG A 87 -3.25 -0.41 16.95
CA ARG A 87 -4.34 0.23 16.19
C ARG A 87 -4.24 1.75 16.18
N ALA A 88 -3.03 2.26 16.27
CA ALA A 88 -2.72 3.66 16.24
C ALA A 88 -2.29 4.15 14.86
N LEU A 89 -2.12 3.23 13.90
CA LEU A 89 -1.71 3.50 12.52
C LEU A 89 -2.57 2.66 11.57
N ASP A 90 -2.96 3.26 10.45
CA ASP A 90 -3.73 2.58 9.41
C ASP A 90 -2.93 1.43 8.75
N ALA A 91 -3.65 0.38 8.33
CA ALA A 91 -3.06 -0.80 7.71
C ALA A 91 -2.32 -0.50 6.38
N LYS A 92 -2.64 0.62 5.69
CA LYS A 92 -1.93 1.04 4.47
C LYS A 92 -0.41 1.18 4.67
N TYR A 93 0.04 1.49 5.89
CA TYR A 93 1.47 1.57 6.23
C TYR A 93 2.17 0.21 6.23
N ALA A 94 1.42 -0.90 6.15
CA ALA A 94 1.99 -2.22 5.91
C ALA A 94 2.68 -2.34 4.54
N CYS A 95 2.41 -1.43 3.59
CA CYS A 95 3.18 -1.29 2.37
C CYS A 95 4.69 -1.16 2.64
N ALA A 96 5.09 -0.64 3.82
CA ALA A 96 6.50 -0.57 4.22
C ALA A 96 7.20 -1.94 4.31
N PHE A 97 6.47 -3.03 4.55
CA PHE A 97 7.02 -4.40 4.55
C PHE A 97 7.13 -4.99 3.14
N LEU A 98 6.51 -4.36 2.15
CA LEU A 98 6.37 -4.88 0.80
C LEU A 98 7.36 -4.23 -0.17
N ILE A 99 7.57 -2.91 -0.04
CA ILE A 99 8.49 -2.20 -0.92
C ILE A 99 9.95 -2.58 -0.63
N GLY A 100 10.73 -2.77 -1.70
CA GLY A 100 12.14 -3.19 -1.60
C GLY A 100 12.34 -4.70 -1.50
N ILE A 101 11.28 -5.50 -1.72
CA ILE A 101 11.39 -6.94 -1.91
C ILE A 101 11.57 -7.19 -3.41
N ASP A 102 12.69 -7.77 -3.78
CA ASP A 102 13.04 -8.11 -5.16
C ASP A 102 13.34 -9.62 -5.36
N ASP A 103 13.35 -10.38 -4.24
CA ASP A 103 13.54 -11.84 -4.25
C ASP A 103 12.87 -12.48 -3.02
N TYR A 104 12.37 -13.70 -3.21
CA TYR A 104 11.74 -14.49 -2.14
C TYR A 104 12.77 -15.23 -1.25
N HIS A 105 14.01 -15.39 -1.70
CA HIS A 105 15.07 -16.08 -0.94
C HIS A 105 15.74 -15.21 0.13
N THR A 106 15.29 -13.97 0.31
CA THR A 106 15.85 -13.09 1.33
C THR A 106 15.36 -13.48 2.73
N PRO A 107 16.21 -13.50 3.77
CA PRO A 107 15.77 -13.75 5.14
C PRO A 107 14.68 -12.79 5.62
N GLN A 108 14.62 -11.60 5.04
CA GLN A 108 13.59 -10.63 5.35
C GLN A 108 12.19 -11.02 4.82
N TYR A 109 12.11 -11.85 3.79
CA TYR A 109 10.84 -12.26 3.20
C TYR A 109 9.95 -12.98 4.23
N GLU A 110 10.49 -13.94 4.97
CA GLU A 110 9.75 -14.68 6.01
C GLU A 110 9.32 -13.74 7.17
N GLU A 111 10.22 -12.83 7.60
CA GLU A 111 9.86 -11.84 8.63
C GLU A 111 8.73 -10.93 8.17
N PHE A 112 8.77 -10.46 6.92
CA PHE A 112 7.74 -9.59 6.37
C PHE A 112 6.43 -10.32 6.15
N GLN A 113 6.47 -11.57 5.69
CA GLN A 113 5.28 -12.42 5.59
C GLN A 113 4.61 -12.59 6.96
N HIS A 114 5.40 -12.89 7.99
CA HIS A 114 4.87 -13.02 9.35
C HIS A 114 4.20 -11.73 9.83
N ASN A 115 4.87 -10.58 9.67
CA ASN A 115 4.33 -9.28 10.04
C ASN A 115 3.03 -8.95 9.27
N LEU A 116 2.95 -9.28 7.98
CA LEU A 116 1.74 -9.10 7.17
C LEU A 116 0.59 -10.00 7.62
N ILE A 117 0.88 -11.25 8.01
CA ILE A 117 -0.13 -12.16 8.57
C ILE A 117 -0.69 -11.55 9.87
N GLU A 118 0.15 -11.07 10.78
CA GLU A 118 -0.30 -10.42 12.01
C GLU A 118 -1.16 -9.18 11.72
N VAL A 119 -0.73 -8.30 10.81
CA VAL A 119 -1.50 -7.12 10.40
C VAL A 119 -2.86 -7.53 9.81
N SER A 120 -2.88 -8.52 8.94
CA SER A 120 -4.10 -9.02 8.32
C SER A 120 -5.06 -9.62 9.33
N GLN A 121 -4.56 -10.35 10.33
CA GLN A 121 -5.36 -10.87 11.44
C GLN A 121 -5.98 -9.74 12.28
N ILE A 122 -5.25 -8.67 12.55
CA ILE A 122 -5.77 -7.49 13.26
C ILE A 122 -6.92 -6.86 12.45
N CYS A 123 -6.74 -6.68 11.14
CA CYS A 123 -7.79 -6.15 10.26
C CYS A 123 -9.03 -7.06 10.26
N GLN A 124 -8.86 -8.38 10.18
CA GLN A 124 -9.98 -9.32 10.27
C GLN A 124 -10.73 -9.24 11.61
N GLN A 125 -10.01 -9.14 12.72
CA GLN A 125 -10.66 -8.96 14.03
C GLN A 125 -11.50 -7.68 14.10
N VAL A 126 -11.01 -6.58 13.49
CA VAL A 126 -11.78 -5.35 13.36
C VAL A 126 -13.04 -5.58 12.52
N LYS A 127 -12.90 -6.20 11.32
CA LYS A 127 -14.02 -6.57 10.46
C LYS A 127 -15.09 -7.37 11.19
N MET A 128 -14.69 -8.43 11.90
CA MET A 128 -15.63 -9.31 12.63
C MET A 128 -16.40 -8.57 13.73
N ARG A 129 -15.73 -7.68 14.47
CA ARG A 129 -16.40 -6.87 15.49
C ARG A 129 -17.39 -5.89 14.90
N GLN A 130 -17.12 -5.33 13.73
CA GLN A 130 -17.98 -4.38 13.05
C GLN A 130 -19.23 -5.04 12.45
N LEU A 131 -19.08 -6.23 11.89
CA LEU A 131 -20.22 -7.02 11.41
C LEU A 131 -21.21 -7.35 12.54
N SER A 132 -20.75 -7.49 13.79
CA SER A 132 -21.60 -7.75 14.94
C SER A 132 -22.38 -6.52 15.45
N VAL A 133 -22.03 -5.30 15.04
CA VAL A 133 -22.59 -4.05 15.59
C VAL A 133 -23.45 -3.28 14.57
N GLN A 134 -23.75 -3.83 13.38
CA GLN A 134 -24.50 -3.13 12.30
C GLN A 134 -23.99 -1.71 12.02
N ALA A 135 -22.67 -1.51 11.98
CA ALA A 135 -22.07 -0.20 11.79
C ALA A 135 -21.93 0.17 10.31
N ASP A 136 -21.95 1.47 10.03
CA ASP A 136 -22.01 2.11 8.72
C ASP A 136 -21.02 1.61 7.66
N VAL A 137 -21.44 1.76 6.39
CA VAL A 137 -20.79 1.36 5.13
C VAL A 137 -19.36 1.91 4.92
N ASN A 138 -18.91 2.88 5.73
CA ASN A 138 -17.58 3.49 5.63
C ASN A 138 -16.41 2.60 6.14
N LEU A 139 -16.69 1.36 6.51
CA LEU A 139 -15.77 0.45 7.19
C LEU A 139 -15.05 -0.54 6.28
N LEU A 140 -15.30 -0.49 4.98
CA LEU A 140 -14.60 -1.34 3.99
C LEU A 140 -13.07 -1.12 4.02
N THR A 141 -12.61 0.07 4.39
CA THR A 141 -11.18 0.41 4.47
C THR A 141 -10.44 -0.34 5.61
N ALA A 142 -11.15 -0.96 6.53
CA ALA A 142 -10.56 -1.75 7.61
C ALA A 142 -10.19 -3.18 7.19
N TYR A 143 -10.52 -3.62 5.97
CA TYR A 143 -10.22 -4.96 5.49
C TYR A 143 -8.76 -5.06 5.03
N PRO A 144 -8.08 -6.19 5.22
CA PRO A 144 -6.67 -6.34 4.84
C PRO A 144 -6.46 -6.17 3.32
N GLU A 145 -7.47 -6.47 2.50
CA GLU A 145 -7.44 -6.30 1.04
C GLU A 145 -7.27 -4.82 0.64
N TYR A 146 -7.66 -3.88 1.52
CA TYR A 146 -7.49 -2.45 1.25
C TYR A 146 -6.05 -1.93 1.37
N ILE A 147 -5.09 -2.78 1.69
CA ILE A 147 -3.66 -2.50 1.48
C ILE A 147 -3.35 -2.47 -0.03
N ILE A 148 -4.08 -3.23 -0.86
CA ILE A 148 -3.84 -3.36 -2.32
C ILE A 148 -3.86 -2.02 -3.05
N PRO A 149 -4.88 -1.15 -2.92
CA PRO A 149 -4.89 0.13 -3.61
C PRO A 149 -3.65 0.98 -3.32
N TYR A 150 -3.22 1.01 -2.07
CA TYR A 150 -2.03 1.76 -1.68
C TYR A 150 -0.75 1.13 -2.24
N LEU A 151 -0.62 -0.20 -2.19
CA LEU A 151 0.53 -0.89 -2.75
C LEU A 151 0.65 -0.67 -4.26
N VAL A 152 -0.44 -0.85 -5.03
CA VAL A 152 -0.46 -0.65 -6.48
C VAL A 152 0.01 0.77 -6.83
N HIS A 153 -0.48 1.75 -6.09
CA HIS A 153 -0.13 3.14 -6.34
C HIS A 153 1.33 3.44 -5.97
N VAL A 154 1.82 2.94 -4.83
CA VAL A 154 3.23 3.09 -4.41
C VAL A 154 4.16 2.46 -5.45
N LEU A 155 3.86 1.25 -5.93
CA LEU A 155 4.68 0.56 -6.93
C LEU A 155 4.70 1.30 -8.27
N ALA A 156 3.58 1.88 -8.70
CA ALA A 156 3.51 2.66 -9.95
C ALA A 156 4.33 3.95 -9.88
N HIS A 157 4.42 4.54 -8.70
CA HIS A 157 5.15 5.80 -8.44
C HIS A 157 6.58 5.57 -7.94
N ASP A 158 7.02 4.33 -7.76
CA ASP A 158 8.40 4.04 -7.39
C ASP A 158 9.35 4.41 -8.54
N PRO A 159 10.46 5.12 -8.28
CA PRO A 159 11.46 5.46 -9.30
C PRO A 159 12.09 4.24 -9.99
N SER A 160 12.13 3.09 -9.33
CA SER A 160 12.62 1.83 -9.89
C SER A 160 11.58 1.12 -10.79
N CYS A 161 10.34 1.64 -10.87
CA CYS A 161 9.30 1.05 -11.68
C CYS A 161 9.71 1.06 -13.17
N PRO A 162 9.85 -0.11 -13.80
CA PRO A 162 10.28 -0.21 -15.19
C PRO A 162 9.24 0.40 -16.13
N ASN A 163 9.71 0.85 -17.29
CA ASN A 163 8.81 1.32 -18.33
C ASN A 163 8.05 0.11 -18.94
N ILE A 164 6.72 0.12 -18.79
CA ILE A 164 5.85 -0.99 -19.21
C ILE A 164 5.89 -1.20 -20.74
N ASP A 165 6.22 -0.18 -21.51
CA ASP A 165 6.27 -0.26 -22.98
C ASP A 165 7.59 -0.91 -23.47
N LYS A 166 8.56 -1.17 -22.58
CA LYS A 166 9.85 -1.80 -22.88
C LYS A 166 9.94 -3.17 -22.23
N TYR A 167 9.57 -4.22 -22.96
CA TYR A 167 9.48 -5.61 -22.46
C TYR A 167 10.79 -6.41 -22.58
N GLU A 168 11.95 -5.78 -22.63
CA GLU A 168 13.20 -6.47 -22.95
C GLU A 168 13.72 -7.38 -21.83
N ASP A 169 13.39 -7.10 -20.57
CA ASP A 169 13.85 -7.91 -19.43
C ASP A 169 12.73 -8.14 -18.40
N VAL A 170 12.29 -9.40 -18.30
CA VAL A 170 11.29 -9.83 -17.30
C VAL A 170 11.78 -9.61 -15.87
N LYS A 171 13.10 -9.71 -15.61
CA LYS A 171 13.67 -9.52 -14.29
C LYS A 171 13.54 -8.07 -13.80
N ALA A 172 13.47 -7.11 -14.70
CA ALA A 172 13.23 -5.71 -14.34
C ALA A 172 11.91 -5.49 -13.60
N PHE A 173 10.94 -6.42 -13.74
CA PHE A 173 9.65 -6.36 -13.06
C PHE A 173 9.64 -7.03 -11.68
N ALA A 174 10.75 -7.61 -11.21
CA ALA A 174 10.84 -8.23 -9.89
C ALA A 174 10.42 -7.29 -8.75
N PRO A 175 10.80 -5.99 -8.73
CA PRO A 175 10.36 -5.04 -7.71
C PRO A 175 8.83 -4.78 -7.68
N ILE A 176 8.10 -5.13 -8.74
CA ILE A 176 6.64 -5.06 -8.78
C ILE A 176 6.04 -6.42 -8.43
N TYR A 177 6.59 -7.50 -9.00
CA TYR A 177 6.05 -8.85 -8.85
C TYR A 177 6.10 -9.34 -7.40
N TRP A 178 7.27 -9.24 -6.75
CA TRP A 178 7.45 -9.82 -5.42
C TRP A 178 6.63 -9.15 -4.31
N PRO A 179 6.51 -7.81 -4.24
CA PRO A 179 5.59 -7.17 -3.31
C PRO A 179 4.13 -7.59 -3.50
N LEU A 180 3.66 -7.65 -4.75
CA LEU A 180 2.30 -8.10 -5.05
C LEU A 180 2.11 -9.57 -4.69
N HIS A 181 3.06 -10.43 -5.06
CA HIS A 181 3.02 -11.84 -4.75
C HIS A 181 2.99 -12.08 -3.24
N LEU A 182 3.84 -11.40 -2.46
CA LEU A 182 3.87 -11.55 -1.01
C LEU A 182 2.55 -11.12 -0.37
N LEU A 183 1.99 -9.97 -0.76
CA LEU A 183 0.69 -9.53 -0.22
C LEU A 183 -0.42 -10.50 -0.60
N LEU A 184 -0.53 -10.88 -1.87
CA LEU A 184 -1.60 -11.75 -2.36
C LEU A 184 -1.47 -13.19 -1.82
N SER A 185 -0.26 -13.74 -1.69
CA SER A 185 -0.05 -15.04 -1.05
C SER A 185 -0.39 -15.02 0.44
N THR A 186 -0.13 -13.89 1.13
CA THR A 186 -0.55 -13.71 2.52
C THR A 186 -2.08 -13.68 2.65
N LEU A 187 -2.79 -13.00 1.73
CA LEU A 187 -4.24 -12.87 1.79
C LEU A 187 -4.98 -14.11 1.27
N LEU A 188 -4.46 -14.79 0.26
CA LEU A 188 -5.19 -15.80 -0.51
C LEU A 188 -4.52 -17.19 -0.50
N GLY A 189 -3.23 -17.26 -0.18
CA GLY A 189 -2.42 -18.48 -0.19
C GLY A 189 -2.79 -19.46 0.93
N GLU A 190 -2.33 -20.70 0.81
CA GLU A 190 -2.56 -21.74 1.82
C GLU A 190 -1.74 -21.52 3.09
N GLU A 191 -0.53 -21.01 2.96
CA GLU A 191 0.40 -20.70 4.06
C GLU A 191 0.18 -19.28 4.64
N GLY A 192 -0.79 -18.55 4.10
CA GLY A 192 -1.10 -17.19 4.50
C GLY A 192 -2.07 -17.12 5.66
N LEU A 193 -3.02 -16.20 5.52
CA LEU A 193 -4.03 -15.92 6.52
C LEU A 193 -4.99 -17.11 6.72
N GLN A 194 -5.05 -17.63 7.93
CA GLN A 194 -5.96 -18.71 8.30
C GLN A 194 -7.37 -18.14 8.51
N TYR A 195 -8.30 -18.50 7.63
CA TYR A 195 -9.68 -18.07 7.73
C TYR A 195 -10.49 -19.02 8.64
N SER A 196 -10.93 -18.50 9.78
CA SER A 196 -11.70 -19.28 10.78
C SER A 196 -13.14 -19.55 10.34
N VAL A 197 -13.67 -18.79 9.38
CA VAL A 197 -15.06 -18.88 8.92
C VAL A 197 -15.10 -19.39 7.48
N PRO A 198 -15.90 -20.44 7.19
CA PRO A 198 -16.10 -20.91 5.83
C PRO A 198 -16.59 -19.79 4.91
N GLY A 199 -16.03 -19.70 3.69
CA GLY A 199 -16.39 -18.68 2.70
C GLY A 199 -15.60 -17.36 2.78
N MET A 200 -14.92 -17.05 3.87
CA MET A 200 -14.13 -15.81 3.98
C MET A 200 -12.98 -15.75 2.96
N LYS A 201 -12.33 -16.87 2.65
CA LYS A 201 -11.28 -16.92 1.61
C LYS A 201 -11.86 -16.54 0.24
N LYS A 202 -13.06 -17.03 -0.07
CA LYS A 202 -13.78 -16.67 -1.30
C LYS A 202 -14.15 -15.19 -1.32
N GLU A 203 -14.64 -14.67 -0.21
CA GLU A 203 -14.96 -13.24 -0.07
C GLU A 203 -13.70 -12.37 -0.25
N SER A 204 -12.57 -12.73 0.38
CA SER A 204 -11.28 -12.05 0.22
C SER A 204 -10.81 -12.06 -1.23
N PHE A 205 -10.92 -13.20 -1.93
CA PHE A 205 -10.61 -13.29 -3.35
C PHE A 205 -11.50 -12.38 -4.20
N MET A 206 -12.81 -12.36 -3.95
CA MET A 206 -13.76 -11.51 -4.67
C MET A 206 -13.48 -10.03 -4.43
N THR A 207 -13.24 -9.63 -3.18
CA THR A 207 -12.87 -8.26 -2.81
C THR A 207 -11.57 -7.84 -3.50
N THR A 208 -10.56 -8.69 -3.50
CA THR A 208 -9.28 -8.46 -4.18
C THR A 208 -9.49 -8.19 -5.68
N LEU A 209 -10.28 -9.03 -6.37
CA LEU A 209 -10.57 -8.82 -7.80
C LEU A 209 -11.38 -7.54 -8.04
N SER A 210 -12.34 -7.24 -7.17
CA SER A 210 -13.16 -6.03 -7.25
C SER A 210 -12.30 -4.77 -7.08
N ILE A 211 -11.32 -4.78 -6.16
CA ILE A 211 -10.36 -3.69 -5.98
C ILE A 211 -9.55 -3.46 -7.27
N PHE A 212 -8.92 -4.51 -7.83
CA PHE A 212 -8.15 -4.36 -9.07
C PHE A 212 -8.99 -3.86 -10.24
N ARG A 213 -10.24 -4.35 -10.39
CA ARG A 213 -11.16 -3.88 -11.42
C ARG A 213 -11.54 -2.42 -11.21
N SER A 214 -11.83 -2.01 -9.97
CA SER A 214 -12.14 -0.61 -9.65
C SER A 214 -10.97 0.32 -9.98
N ILE A 215 -9.73 -0.09 -9.69
CA ILE A 215 -8.53 0.67 -10.09
C ILE A 215 -8.45 0.79 -11.61
N LYS A 216 -8.71 -0.30 -12.36
CA LYS A 216 -8.71 -0.27 -13.83
C LYS A 216 -9.82 0.60 -14.45
N CYS A 217 -10.88 0.88 -13.71
CA CYS A 217 -11.93 1.82 -14.09
C CYS A 217 -11.67 3.27 -13.62
N SER A 218 -10.52 3.53 -13.02
CA SER A 218 -10.14 4.84 -12.50
C SER A 218 -8.92 5.40 -13.24
N LYS A 219 -8.62 6.68 -12.99
CA LYS A 219 -7.36 7.33 -13.39
C LYS A 219 -6.53 7.62 -12.15
N ASP A 220 -5.22 7.73 -12.34
CA ASP A 220 -4.32 8.21 -11.30
C ASP A 220 -4.67 9.68 -10.96
N ALA A 221 -4.89 9.96 -9.69
CA ALA A 221 -5.25 11.30 -9.22
C ALA A 221 -4.02 12.19 -8.98
N VAL A 222 -2.82 11.59 -8.88
CA VAL A 222 -1.56 12.30 -8.61
C VAL A 222 -0.81 12.61 -9.91
N ASP A 223 -0.70 11.62 -10.80
CA ASP A 223 -0.06 11.77 -12.11
C ASP A 223 -0.79 10.94 -13.17
N ALA A 224 -1.56 11.61 -14.03
CA ALA A 224 -2.35 10.96 -15.08
C ALA A 224 -1.50 10.06 -16.01
N ASN A 225 -0.21 10.36 -16.20
CA ASN A 225 0.70 9.55 -17.01
C ASN A 225 0.96 8.17 -16.42
N LYS A 226 0.77 7.99 -15.11
CA LYS A 226 0.93 6.72 -14.39
C LYS A 226 -0.28 5.80 -14.50
N THR A 227 -1.42 6.27 -15.01
CA THR A 227 -2.66 5.47 -15.15
C THR A 227 -2.42 4.15 -15.87
N LYS A 228 -1.66 4.17 -16.98
CA LYS A 228 -1.31 2.96 -17.73
C LYS A 228 -0.49 1.97 -16.90
N THR A 229 0.45 2.48 -16.09
CA THR A 229 1.27 1.69 -15.19
C THR A 229 0.40 1.05 -14.09
N LEU A 230 -0.50 1.81 -13.47
CA LEU A 230 -1.46 1.28 -12.49
C LEU A 230 -2.27 0.11 -13.07
N HIS A 231 -2.80 0.27 -14.29
CA HIS A 231 -3.61 -0.76 -14.94
C HIS A 231 -2.79 -2.03 -15.23
N ALA A 232 -1.54 -1.90 -15.67
CA ALA A 232 -0.67 -3.05 -15.94
C ALA A 232 -0.32 -3.80 -14.63
N ILE A 233 -0.04 -3.07 -13.54
CA ILE A 233 0.17 -3.66 -12.22
C ILE A 233 -1.08 -4.42 -11.75
N CYS A 234 -2.28 -3.86 -11.99
CA CYS A 234 -3.54 -4.55 -11.68
C CYS A 234 -3.72 -5.83 -12.51
N ASP A 235 -3.37 -5.83 -13.80
CA ASP A 235 -3.44 -7.05 -14.61
C ASP A 235 -2.52 -8.14 -14.08
N LEU A 236 -1.31 -7.79 -13.67
CA LEU A 236 -0.39 -8.71 -13.01
C LEU A 236 -0.97 -9.23 -11.69
N GLY A 237 -1.53 -8.34 -10.86
CA GLY A 237 -2.17 -8.71 -9.60
C GLY A 237 -3.34 -9.68 -9.78
N ILE A 238 -4.18 -9.46 -10.80
CA ILE A 238 -5.30 -10.37 -11.15
C ILE A 238 -4.77 -11.74 -11.57
N LEU A 239 -3.69 -11.80 -12.36
CA LEU A 239 -3.07 -13.06 -12.77
C LEU A 239 -2.52 -13.83 -11.57
N ILE A 240 -1.83 -13.16 -10.65
CA ILE A 240 -1.31 -13.77 -9.42
C ILE A 240 -2.47 -14.30 -8.55
N ALA A 241 -3.51 -13.48 -8.31
CA ALA A 241 -4.65 -13.87 -7.49
C ALA A 241 -5.37 -15.11 -8.05
N LYS A 242 -5.60 -15.16 -9.37
CA LYS A 242 -6.20 -16.33 -10.04
C LYS A 242 -5.33 -17.59 -9.94
N ARG A 243 -4.01 -17.43 -9.94
CA ARG A 243 -3.07 -18.54 -9.79
C ARG A 243 -3.08 -19.12 -8.38
N LEU A 244 -3.26 -18.25 -7.36
CA LEU A 244 -3.36 -18.64 -5.95
C LEU A 244 -4.72 -19.28 -5.60
N CYS A 245 -5.77 -18.99 -6.37
CA CYS A 245 -7.12 -19.51 -6.14
C CYS A 245 -7.74 -20.10 -7.42
N PRO A 246 -7.21 -21.21 -7.96
CA PRO A 246 -7.67 -21.77 -9.24
C PRO A 246 -9.13 -22.24 -9.19
N ASP A 247 -9.60 -22.72 -8.05
CA ASP A 247 -10.96 -23.25 -7.87
C ASP A 247 -12.05 -22.16 -7.88
N GLN A 248 -11.67 -20.88 -7.85
CA GLN A 248 -12.61 -19.76 -7.72
C GLN A 248 -12.76 -18.92 -9.00
N ILE A 249 -12.19 -19.37 -10.12
CA ILE A 249 -12.09 -18.61 -11.38
C ILE A 249 -13.46 -18.24 -11.99
N ASN A 250 -14.51 -19.03 -11.74
CA ASN A 250 -15.83 -18.89 -12.36
C ASN A 250 -16.79 -17.91 -11.67
N VAL A 251 -16.34 -17.13 -10.71
CA VAL A 251 -17.19 -16.20 -9.99
C VAL A 251 -17.15 -14.83 -10.66
N SER A 252 -18.23 -14.51 -11.39
CA SER A 252 -18.42 -13.20 -12.03
C SER A 252 -19.35 -12.34 -11.17
N GLU A 253 -18.79 -11.63 -10.20
CA GLU A 253 -19.48 -10.48 -9.60
C GLU A 253 -18.77 -9.20 -10.00
N ASN A 254 -19.51 -8.31 -10.68
CA ASN A 254 -19.04 -6.98 -11.06
C ASN A 254 -19.36 -5.98 -9.95
N GLN A 255 -18.79 -6.20 -8.77
CA GLN A 255 -18.96 -5.28 -7.67
C GLN A 255 -17.84 -4.23 -7.71
N THR A 256 -18.22 -2.96 -7.87
CA THR A 256 -17.28 -1.84 -7.71
C THR A 256 -17.12 -1.55 -6.22
N VAL A 257 -15.87 -1.29 -5.81
CA VAL A 257 -15.54 -0.92 -4.44
C VAL A 257 -15.00 0.50 -4.40
N PRO A 258 -15.26 1.26 -3.33
CA PRO A 258 -14.71 2.61 -3.18
C PRO A 258 -13.19 2.53 -3.10
N LEU A 259 -12.51 3.46 -3.77
CA LEU A 259 -11.06 3.61 -3.76
C LEU A 259 -10.67 4.88 -3.00
N PRO A 260 -9.44 4.98 -2.47
CA PRO A 260 -8.94 6.21 -1.85
C PRO A 260 -8.94 7.37 -2.87
N ALA A 261 -9.81 8.36 -2.67
CA ALA A 261 -9.99 9.49 -3.60
C ALA A 261 -8.71 10.34 -3.76
N GLN A 262 -7.79 10.29 -2.81
CA GLN A 262 -6.49 10.95 -2.91
C GLN A 262 -5.55 10.30 -3.95
N LEU A 263 -5.79 9.03 -4.27
CA LEU A 263 -4.95 8.23 -5.18
C LEU A 263 -5.63 7.97 -6.53
N TYR A 264 -6.96 7.88 -6.53
CA TYR A 264 -7.73 7.44 -7.69
C TYR A 264 -8.88 8.40 -8.00
N ALA A 265 -8.92 8.89 -9.22
CA ALA A 265 -10.01 9.71 -9.73
C ALA A 265 -11.00 8.85 -10.54
N THR A 266 -12.29 9.04 -10.30
CA THR A 266 -13.33 8.42 -11.11
C THR A 266 -13.30 8.98 -12.53
N VAL A 267 -13.41 8.11 -13.53
CA VAL A 267 -13.62 8.54 -14.91
C VAL A 267 -15.08 8.99 -15.01
N GLN A 268 -15.33 10.30 -14.96
CA GLN A 268 -16.63 10.83 -15.38
C GLN A 268 -16.76 10.54 -16.86
N ASN A 269 -17.80 9.80 -17.24
CA ASN A 269 -18.19 9.71 -18.65
C ASN A 269 -18.70 11.10 -19.04
N ASP A 270 -17.90 11.84 -19.78
CA ASP A 270 -18.31 13.05 -20.50
C ASP A 270 -19.29 12.66 -21.64
N GLN A 271 -20.46 12.16 -21.25
CA GLN A 271 -21.60 11.99 -22.15
C GLN A 271 -22.63 13.05 -21.82
N ASN A 272 -22.32 14.32 -21.97
CA ASN A 272 -23.28 15.41 -22.08
C ASN A 272 -22.66 16.62 -22.80
N GLU A 273 -22.16 16.43 -24.01
CA GLU A 273 -22.17 17.50 -25.00
C GLU A 273 -23.21 17.13 -26.04
N ASN A 274 -24.46 17.52 -25.79
CA ASN A 274 -25.43 17.70 -26.84
C ASN A 274 -25.09 19.02 -27.56
N PRO A 275 -24.75 19.03 -28.85
CA PRO A 275 -24.73 20.25 -29.62
C PRO A 275 -26.18 20.66 -29.88
N VAL A 276 -26.55 21.86 -29.42
CA VAL A 276 -27.71 22.63 -29.89
C VAL A 276 -27.29 23.35 -31.16
#